data_158a31c7557b32102983c1afd2e53441
#
_entry.id   158a31c7557b32102983c1afd2e53441
#
_cell.length_a   1.000
_cell.length_b   1.000
_cell.length_c   1.000
_cell.angle_alpha   90.00
_cell.angle_beta   90.00
_cell.angle_gamma   90.00
#
_symmetry.space_group_name_H-M   'P 1'
#
loop_
_entity.id
_entity.type
_entity.pdbx_description
1 polymer ?
#
loop_
_entity_poly.entity_id
_entity_poly.type
_entity_poly.pdbx_seq_one_letter_code
_entity_poly.pdbx_strand_id
1 'polypeptide(L)'
;QAARPGKSLLFAGVEFGQPDAFTDGREPNWAMLADAGHRALADYSKALNAFCLAHPALYAPQSFAWTAQDASTGVLGFTLQAGCETLLCTLNTGTQAVQGFGLKPGWGSCALPLFAAGWVDHAPRPIANGWLALDLAPLSGGIWQIE
;
A
#
# COMPACT_ATOMS: atom_id res chain seq x y z
N GLN A 1 -1.69 -0.87 6.65
CA GLN A 1 -1.18 -2.01 7.45
C GLN A 1 -0.37 -2.97 6.58
N ALA A 2 -0.89 -3.40 5.42
CA ALA A 2 -0.26 -4.41 4.56
C ALA A 2 1.19 -4.07 4.16
N ALA A 3 1.49 -2.80 3.91
CA ALA A 3 2.83 -2.37 3.51
C ALA A 3 3.75 -2.02 4.70
N ARG A 4 3.28 -2.14 5.96
CA ARG A 4 4.10 -1.81 7.13
C ARG A 4 4.94 -3.01 7.56
N PRO A 5 6.22 -2.84 7.91
CA PRO A 5 7.03 -3.91 8.48
C PRO A 5 6.40 -4.48 9.75
N GLY A 6 6.41 -5.80 9.87
CA GLY A 6 5.87 -6.53 11.02
C GLY A 6 4.56 -7.24 10.72
N LYS A 7 3.97 -7.81 11.77
CA LYS A 7 2.71 -8.57 11.63
C LYS A 7 1.54 -7.62 11.34
N SER A 8 0.81 -7.91 10.29
CA SER A 8 -0.46 -7.24 9.98
C SER A 8 -1.60 -7.91 10.74
N LEU A 9 -2.51 -7.12 11.28
CA LEU A 9 -3.72 -7.59 11.94
C LEU A 9 -4.93 -6.92 11.27
N LEU A 10 -5.80 -7.73 10.69
CA LEU A 10 -7.17 -7.33 10.37
C LEU A 10 -8.08 -7.83 11.47
N PHE A 11 -8.81 -6.93 12.09
CA PHE A 11 -9.74 -7.27 13.15
C PHE A 11 -11.14 -7.50 12.57
N ALA A 12 -11.87 -8.46 13.09
CA ALA A 12 -13.13 -8.98 12.55
C ALA A 12 -14.08 -7.90 11.99
N GLY A 13 -14.42 -8.03 10.71
CA GLY A 13 -15.32 -7.13 9.99
C GLY A 13 -14.67 -5.91 9.34
N VAL A 14 -13.42 -5.56 9.68
CA VAL A 14 -12.69 -4.44 9.06
C VAL A 14 -12.46 -4.69 7.57
N GLU A 15 -12.27 -5.94 7.19
CA GLU A 15 -12.02 -6.38 5.81
C GLU A 15 -13.16 -6.07 4.84
N PHE A 16 -14.38 -5.87 5.34
CA PHE A 16 -15.54 -5.43 4.56
C PHE A 16 -16.22 -4.17 5.11
N GLY A 17 -15.56 -3.48 6.05
CA GLY A 17 -16.01 -2.17 6.55
C GLY A 17 -17.22 -2.22 7.47
N GLN A 18 -17.33 -3.25 8.32
CA GLN A 18 -18.37 -3.33 9.34
C GLN A 18 -18.25 -2.13 10.31
N PRO A 19 -19.29 -1.31 10.50
CA PRO A 19 -19.25 -0.15 11.39
C PRO A 19 -19.39 -0.52 12.87
N ASP A 20 -20.00 -1.67 13.18
CA ASP A 20 -20.25 -2.09 14.54
C ASP A 20 -18.94 -2.53 15.23
N ALA A 21 -18.80 -2.17 16.50
CA ALA A 21 -17.70 -2.65 17.31
C ALA A 21 -17.76 -4.18 17.44
N PHE A 22 -16.59 -4.79 17.44
CA PHE A 22 -16.47 -6.22 17.75
C PHE A 22 -17.02 -6.49 19.16
N THR A 23 -17.81 -7.57 19.27
CA THR A 23 -18.35 -8.06 20.54
C THR A 23 -18.16 -9.57 20.59
N ASP A 24 -17.58 -10.06 21.68
CA ASP A 24 -17.42 -11.48 21.90
C ASP A 24 -18.77 -12.23 21.81
N GLY A 25 -18.74 -13.36 21.11
CA GLY A 25 -19.93 -14.20 20.92
C GLY A 25 -20.89 -13.72 19.84
N ARG A 26 -20.58 -12.64 19.11
CA ARG A 26 -21.34 -12.21 17.92
C ARG A 26 -20.53 -12.44 16.67
N GLU A 27 -21.17 -13.07 15.68
CA GLU A 27 -20.58 -13.15 14.34
C GLU A 27 -20.55 -11.77 13.67
N PRO A 28 -19.54 -11.53 12.78
CA PRO A 28 -19.59 -10.39 11.87
C PRO A 28 -20.88 -10.38 11.05
N ASN A 29 -21.38 -9.20 10.73
CA ASN A 29 -22.61 -9.06 9.96
C ASN A 29 -22.39 -9.35 8.47
N TRP A 30 -22.30 -10.62 8.11
CA TRP A 30 -22.07 -11.08 6.73
C TRP A 30 -23.13 -10.63 5.74
N ALA A 31 -24.35 -10.25 6.21
CA ALA A 31 -25.40 -9.72 5.35
C ALA A 31 -24.99 -8.40 4.66
N MET A 32 -24.05 -7.65 5.23
CA MET A 32 -23.50 -6.42 4.62
C MET A 32 -22.83 -6.67 3.27
N LEU A 33 -22.34 -7.89 3.01
CA LEU A 33 -21.79 -8.25 1.70
C LEU A 33 -22.80 -8.26 0.56
N ALA A 34 -24.10 -8.10 0.83
CA ALA A 34 -25.10 -7.84 -0.19
C ALA A 34 -24.97 -6.42 -0.79
N ASP A 35 -24.42 -5.45 -0.03
CA ASP A 35 -24.11 -4.12 -0.52
C ASP A 35 -22.85 -4.12 -1.39
N ALA A 36 -22.89 -3.38 -2.50
CA ALA A 36 -21.80 -3.36 -3.47
C ALA A 36 -20.51 -2.75 -2.92
N GLY A 37 -20.61 -1.74 -2.04
CA GLY A 37 -19.45 -1.09 -1.44
C GLY A 37 -18.71 -2.00 -0.46
N HIS A 38 -19.47 -2.68 0.41
CA HIS A 38 -18.90 -3.65 1.35
C HIS A 38 -18.27 -4.85 0.64
N ARG A 39 -18.92 -5.33 -0.43
CA ARG A 39 -18.38 -6.40 -1.27
C ARG A 39 -17.09 -5.98 -1.95
N ALA A 40 -17.05 -4.79 -2.56
CA ALA A 40 -15.86 -4.27 -3.23
C ALA A 40 -14.68 -4.14 -2.26
N LEU A 41 -14.92 -3.70 -1.01
CA LEU A 41 -13.89 -3.63 0.01
C LEU A 41 -13.40 -5.01 0.44
N ALA A 42 -14.30 -5.99 0.57
CA ALA A 42 -13.94 -7.37 0.86
C ALA A 42 -13.08 -8.00 -0.25
N ASP A 43 -13.46 -7.79 -1.51
CA ASP A 43 -12.72 -8.28 -2.67
C ASP A 43 -11.34 -7.62 -2.76
N TYR A 44 -11.25 -6.31 -2.50
CA TYR A 44 -9.99 -5.58 -2.41
C TYR A 44 -9.10 -6.13 -1.29
N SER A 45 -9.66 -6.35 -0.09
CA SER A 45 -8.93 -6.90 1.06
C SER A 45 -8.40 -8.30 0.77
N LYS A 46 -9.21 -9.14 0.10
CA LYS A 46 -8.80 -10.47 -0.35
C LYS A 46 -7.65 -10.40 -1.37
N ALA A 47 -7.75 -9.51 -2.36
CA ALA A 47 -6.71 -9.33 -3.37
C ALA A 47 -5.41 -8.82 -2.74
N LEU A 48 -5.49 -7.85 -1.81
CA LEU A 48 -4.35 -7.32 -1.09
C LEU A 48 -3.66 -8.40 -0.23
N ASN A 49 -4.42 -9.22 0.48
CA ASN A 49 -3.86 -10.31 1.27
C ASN A 49 -3.15 -11.36 0.40
N ALA A 50 -3.75 -11.74 -0.74
CA ALA A 50 -3.12 -12.65 -1.68
C ALA A 50 -1.82 -12.06 -2.26
N PHE A 51 -1.83 -10.77 -2.60
CA PHE A 51 -0.66 -10.03 -3.04
C PHE A 51 0.44 -10.02 -1.97
N CYS A 52 0.09 -9.70 -0.70
CA CYS A 52 1.06 -9.70 0.39
C CYS A 52 1.72 -11.06 0.60
N LEU A 53 0.96 -12.14 0.49
CA LEU A 53 1.50 -13.51 0.62
C LEU A 53 2.42 -13.91 -0.54
N ALA A 54 2.25 -13.31 -1.72
CA ALA A 54 3.11 -13.55 -2.87
C ALA A 54 4.44 -12.79 -2.83
N HIS A 55 4.56 -11.76 -1.96
CA HIS A 55 5.71 -10.86 -1.90
C HIS A 55 6.41 -10.92 -0.53
N PRO A 56 7.48 -11.71 -0.37
CA PRO A 56 8.22 -11.86 0.89
C PRO A 56 8.64 -10.54 1.52
N ALA A 57 8.99 -9.53 0.72
CA ALA A 57 9.36 -8.22 1.23
C ALA A 57 8.24 -7.54 2.06
N LEU A 58 6.97 -7.90 1.90
CA LEU A 58 5.86 -7.34 2.66
C LEU A 58 5.65 -8.00 4.02
N TYR A 59 5.88 -9.31 4.15
CA TYR A 59 5.61 -10.01 5.42
C TYR A 59 6.87 -10.43 6.20
N ALA A 60 8.03 -10.52 5.53
CA ALA A 60 9.31 -10.90 6.14
C ALA A 60 10.46 -10.05 5.58
N PRO A 61 10.39 -8.70 5.64
CA PRO A 61 11.45 -7.86 5.12
C PRO A 61 12.74 -8.06 5.90
N GLN A 62 13.86 -8.14 5.18
CA GLN A 62 15.22 -8.18 5.72
C GLN A 62 15.77 -6.78 5.97
N SER A 63 15.28 -5.80 5.19
CA SER A 63 15.63 -4.39 5.39
C SER A 63 14.42 -3.48 5.16
N PHE A 64 14.49 -2.31 5.79
CA PHE A 64 13.54 -1.21 5.69
C PHE A 64 14.30 0.10 5.61
N ALA A 65 13.93 0.98 4.69
CA ALA A 65 14.50 2.31 4.61
C ALA A 65 13.43 3.34 4.20
N TRP A 66 13.42 4.48 4.88
CA TRP A 66 12.58 5.61 4.47
C TRP A 66 13.14 6.25 3.18
N THR A 67 12.26 6.52 2.24
CA THR A 67 12.54 7.27 1.01
C THR A 67 11.93 8.66 1.04
N ALA A 68 10.88 8.85 1.82
CA ALA A 68 10.25 10.14 2.08
C ALA A 68 9.40 10.11 3.36
N GLN A 69 9.41 11.23 4.08
CA GLN A 69 8.52 11.53 5.21
C GLN A 69 8.21 13.01 5.16
N ASP A 70 7.11 13.37 4.52
CA ASP A 70 6.72 14.77 4.38
C ASP A 70 5.40 15.04 5.13
N ALA A 71 5.54 15.63 6.31
CA ALA A 71 4.39 15.98 7.14
C ALA A 71 3.53 17.10 6.53
N SER A 72 4.09 17.92 5.64
CA SER A 72 3.35 19.03 5.04
C SER A 72 2.34 18.55 3.99
N THR A 73 2.68 17.51 3.24
CA THR A 73 1.81 16.90 2.23
C THR A 73 1.11 15.64 2.72
N GLY A 74 1.60 15.04 3.80
CA GLY A 74 1.14 13.74 4.29
C GLY A 74 1.69 12.56 3.48
N VAL A 75 2.74 12.78 2.68
CA VAL A 75 3.34 11.73 1.86
C VAL A 75 4.37 10.94 2.67
N LEU A 76 4.24 9.62 2.61
CA LEU A 76 5.18 8.66 3.15
C LEU A 76 5.69 7.77 2.03
N GLY A 77 7.00 7.51 2.02
CA GLY A 77 7.63 6.56 1.11
C GLY A 77 8.68 5.74 1.85
N PHE A 78 8.74 4.45 1.59
CA PHE A 78 9.75 3.57 2.16
C PHE A 78 9.98 2.34 1.27
N THR A 79 11.17 1.77 1.36
CA THR A 79 11.51 0.51 0.70
C THR A 79 11.52 -0.64 1.68
N LEU A 80 11.11 -1.80 1.19
CA LEU A 80 11.19 -3.10 1.86
C LEU A 80 11.96 -4.05 0.95
N GLN A 81 12.87 -4.84 1.51
CA GLN A 81 13.67 -5.78 0.74
C GLN A 81 13.66 -7.18 1.38
N ALA A 82 13.51 -8.20 0.55
CA ALA A 82 13.72 -9.60 0.92
C ALA A 82 14.35 -10.37 -0.24
N GLY A 83 15.55 -10.92 -0.02
CA GLY A 83 16.31 -11.56 -1.08
C GLY A 83 16.64 -10.58 -2.21
N CYS A 84 16.24 -10.92 -3.43
CA CYS A 84 16.39 -10.06 -4.62
C CYS A 84 15.18 -9.12 -4.85
N GLU A 85 14.10 -9.24 -4.07
CA GLU A 85 12.92 -8.39 -4.20
C GLU A 85 13.11 -7.09 -3.43
N THR A 86 12.88 -5.96 -4.09
CA THR A 86 12.79 -4.65 -3.45
C THR A 86 11.49 -3.98 -3.84
N LEU A 87 10.69 -3.68 -2.85
CA LEU A 87 9.41 -2.99 -3.01
C LEU A 87 9.52 -1.58 -2.46
N LEU A 88 9.07 -0.61 -3.23
CA LEU A 88 8.81 0.76 -2.78
C LEU A 88 7.32 0.87 -2.45
N CYS A 89 7.02 1.24 -1.23
CA CYS A 89 5.67 1.55 -0.78
C CYS A 89 5.51 3.07 -0.69
N THR A 90 4.46 3.60 -1.29
CA THR A 90 4.13 5.03 -1.27
C THR A 90 2.72 5.24 -0.76
N LEU A 91 2.52 6.25 0.07
CA LEU A 91 1.24 6.61 0.65
C LEU A 91 1.07 8.12 0.62
N ASN A 92 -0.07 8.59 0.15
CA ASN A 92 -0.53 9.94 0.38
C ASN A 92 -1.69 9.88 1.39
N THR A 93 -1.42 10.24 2.64
CA THR A 93 -2.43 10.27 3.72
C THR A 93 -3.15 11.61 3.78
N GLY A 94 -2.73 12.57 2.95
CA GLY A 94 -3.34 13.89 2.82
C GLY A 94 -4.61 13.88 1.98
N THR A 95 -5.38 14.96 2.08
CA THR A 95 -6.63 15.18 1.32
C THR A 95 -6.41 15.93 0.01
N GLN A 96 -5.16 16.26 -0.32
CA GLN A 96 -4.79 16.94 -1.55
C GLN A 96 -3.94 16.02 -2.43
N ALA A 97 -4.11 16.16 -3.74
CA ALA A 97 -3.22 15.50 -4.70
C ALA A 97 -1.84 16.14 -4.66
N VAL A 98 -0.80 15.32 -4.77
CA VAL A 98 0.60 15.77 -4.85
C VAL A 98 1.16 15.32 -6.20
N GLN A 99 1.65 16.25 -7.00
CA GLN A 99 2.20 16.00 -8.32
C GLN A 99 3.72 16.04 -8.31
N GLY A 100 4.34 15.13 -9.06
CA GLY A 100 5.79 15.10 -9.24
C GLY A 100 6.57 14.90 -7.93
N PHE A 101 5.99 14.20 -6.94
CA PHE A 101 6.66 14.01 -5.65
C PHE A 101 7.93 13.17 -5.81
N GLY A 102 9.05 13.74 -5.39
CA GLY A 102 10.37 13.13 -5.50
C GLY A 102 10.64 12.11 -4.39
N LEU A 103 10.99 10.89 -4.78
CA LEU A 103 11.35 9.78 -3.91
C LEU A 103 12.76 9.30 -4.23
N LYS A 104 13.51 8.83 -3.24
CA LYS A 104 14.83 8.23 -3.42
C LYS A 104 14.79 6.75 -3.03
N PRO A 105 14.47 5.83 -3.96
CA PRO A 105 14.45 4.40 -3.65
C PRO A 105 15.84 3.80 -3.35
N GLY A 106 16.92 4.54 -3.57
CA GLY A 106 18.29 4.15 -3.22
C GLY A 106 19.06 3.51 -4.38
N TRP A 107 18.39 2.78 -5.27
CA TRP A 107 18.95 2.12 -6.44
C TRP A 107 17.87 1.83 -7.48
N GLY A 108 18.25 1.21 -8.59
CA GLY A 108 17.36 0.81 -9.67
C GLY A 108 17.29 1.82 -10.81
N SER A 109 16.72 1.39 -11.91
CA SER A 109 16.51 2.18 -13.12
C SER A 109 15.02 2.40 -13.43
N CYS A 110 14.15 1.57 -12.86
CA CYS A 110 12.71 1.60 -13.10
C CYS A 110 11.92 1.20 -11.86
N ALA A 111 10.75 1.77 -11.69
CA ALA A 111 9.73 1.37 -10.72
C ALA A 111 8.52 0.84 -11.48
N LEU A 112 8.20 -0.46 -11.26
CA LEU A 112 7.06 -1.14 -11.86
C LEU A 112 5.89 -1.15 -10.89
N PRO A 113 4.70 -0.63 -11.26
CA PRO A 113 3.54 -0.65 -10.38
C PRO A 113 3.00 -2.07 -10.24
N LEU A 114 2.84 -2.54 -9.00
CA LEU A 114 2.33 -3.88 -8.69
C LEU A 114 0.94 -3.86 -8.06
N PHE A 115 0.69 -2.95 -7.14
CA PHE A 115 -0.58 -2.88 -6.41
C PHE A 115 -0.89 -1.43 -6.01
N ALA A 116 -2.18 -1.08 -6.00
CA ALA A 116 -2.60 0.28 -5.68
C ALA A 116 -3.91 0.33 -4.88
N ALA A 117 -4.04 1.37 -4.06
CA ALA A 117 -5.27 1.82 -3.41
C ALA A 117 -5.55 3.26 -3.82
N GLY A 118 -6.77 3.55 -4.24
CA GLY A 118 -7.09 4.82 -4.88
C GLY A 118 -6.55 4.90 -6.32
N TRP A 119 -6.49 6.12 -6.87
CA TRP A 119 -5.91 6.29 -8.19
C TRP A 119 -4.37 6.36 -8.09
N VAL A 120 -3.71 5.46 -8.78
CA VAL A 120 -2.26 5.44 -8.99
C VAL A 120 -1.99 5.15 -10.45
N ASP A 121 -1.01 5.82 -11.02
CA ASP A 121 -0.57 5.54 -12.38
C ASP A 121 -0.01 4.12 -12.48
N HIS A 122 -0.51 3.35 -13.41
CA HIS A 122 -0.09 1.96 -13.64
C HIS A 122 1.04 1.83 -14.68
N ALA A 123 1.63 2.95 -15.14
CA ALA A 123 2.77 2.91 -16.05
C ALA A 123 4.09 2.73 -15.28
N PRO A 124 5.04 1.96 -15.82
CA PRO A 124 6.41 1.95 -15.31
C PRO A 124 7.00 3.35 -15.27
N ARG A 125 7.72 3.68 -14.21
CA ARG A 125 8.33 5.00 -14.02
C ARG A 125 9.85 4.90 -13.97
N PRO A 126 10.57 5.71 -14.77
CA PRO A 126 12.03 5.70 -14.73
C PRO A 126 12.56 6.29 -13.42
N ILE A 127 13.65 5.70 -12.94
CA ILE A 127 14.45 6.24 -11.85
C ILE A 127 15.65 6.95 -12.50
N ALA A 128 15.66 8.27 -12.43
CA ALA A 128 16.71 9.09 -13.03
C ALA A 128 17.59 9.73 -11.95
N ASN A 129 18.91 9.51 -12.03
CA ASN A 129 19.87 9.99 -11.02
C ASN A 129 19.50 9.63 -9.58
N GLY A 130 18.91 8.43 -9.38
CA GLY A 130 18.45 7.95 -8.08
C GLY A 130 17.13 8.56 -7.58
N TRP A 131 16.45 9.36 -8.42
CA TRP A 131 15.16 9.95 -8.11
C TRP A 131 14.03 9.33 -8.92
N LEU A 132 12.92 9.09 -8.26
CA LEU A 132 11.64 8.69 -8.84
C LEU A 132 10.63 9.81 -8.56
N ALA A 133 9.92 10.27 -9.59
CA ALA A 133 8.82 11.22 -9.44
C ALA A 133 7.48 10.52 -9.64
N LEU A 134 6.56 10.69 -8.69
CA LEU A 134 5.21 10.10 -8.74
C LEU A 134 4.13 11.16 -8.51
N ASP A 135 3.01 10.99 -9.20
CA ASP A 135 1.78 11.70 -8.91
C ASP A 135 0.94 10.83 -7.95
N LEU A 136 0.55 11.42 -6.82
CA LEU A 136 -0.15 10.75 -5.75
C LEU A 136 -1.52 11.41 -5.53
N ALA A 137 -2.59 10.70 -5.81
CA ALA A 137 -3.95 11.16 -5.52
C ALA A 137 -4.17 11.30 -3.99
N PRO A 138 -5.19 12.04 -3.56
CA PRO A 138 -5.56 12.10 -2.15
C PRO A 138 -5.88 10.69 -1.62
N LEU A 139 -5.51 10.40 -0.36
CA LEU A 139 -5.86 9.16 0.33
C LEU A 139 -5.55 7.91 -0.51
N SER A 140 -4.40 7.92 -1.17
CA SER A 140 -3.96 6.85 -2.08
C SER A 140 -2.67 6.18 -1.61
N GLY A 141 -2.36 5.05 -2.20
CA GLY A 141 -1.08 4.37 -1.97
C GLY A 141 -0.75 3.40 -3.09
N GLY A 142 0.53 3.15 -3.29
CA GLY A 142 1.02 2.22 -4.29
C GLY A 142 2.18 1.38 -3.78
N ILE A 143 2.32 0.20 -4.36
CA ILE A 143 3.45 -0.69 -4.15
C ILE A 143 4.09 -0.91 -5.52
N TRP A 144 5.38 -0.67 -5.59
CA TRP A 144 6.18 -0.68 -6.81
C TRP A 144 7.35 -1.64 -6.64
N GLN A 145 7.64 -2.41 -7.66
CA GLN A 145 8.90 -3.17 -7.71
C GLN A 145 10.00 -2.27 -8.25
N ILE A 146 11.16 -2.27 -7.61
CA ILE A 146 12.35 -1.55 -8.07
C ILE A 146 13.24 -2.51 -8.84
N GLU A 147 13.60 -2.12 -10.08
CA GLU A 147 14.47 -2.86 -11.01
C GLU A 147 15.66 -2.03 -11.50
#